data_e9b48d8c4f5d9785e9f94e9dd5a65316
#
_entry.id   e9b48d8c4f5d9785e9f94e9dd5a65316
#
_cell.length_a   1.000
_cell.length_b   1.000
_cell.length_c   1.000
_cell.angle_alpha   90.00
_cell.angle_beta   90.00
_cell.angle_gamma   90.00
#
_symmetry.space_group_name_H-M   'P 1'
#
loop_
_entity.id
_entity.type
_entity.pdbx_description
1 polymer ?
#
loop_
_entity_poly.entity_id
_entity_poly.type
_entity_poly.pdbx_seq_one_letter_code
_entity_poly.pdbx_strand_id
1 'polypeptide(L)'
;MATELKRTYPSWLKGEVKSKQKEYTEETPLLSDDGTLLAPGWARHMLFTYDNKKVKHPLRSKEWDFYQISNGKYMVQISFANISFGGYVSAVIMDITDPEKSKKLAGETIASSTALFVGGKNKYTLPPKGDVPNNVKYTVTGIGKAEFEFDTRETERSLYFKGKSKGKDVVCDFTMDIPEGLENITTVLPFKGFPDRFFMTTKQNCMPCGGTFRFGDQIFEFSKEDTFACLDWGRVNTPYQLVWYWGNGSTYLNDENGKKHIFGFEITWGIGDESNATETCIFYDGKAHKFGAVDVETFPKPDKYLEPWHFVSEDGRFDFTMKPMFDNHNDTNVLNALRMHSHQVHGRWSGTA
;
A
#
# COMPACT_ATOMS: atom_id res chain seq x y z
N MET A 1 -2.61 29.41 -4.26
CA MET A 1 -1.18 29.21 -4.58
C MET A 1 -0.85 27.79 -4.18
N ALA A 2 -0.67 26.90 -5.14
CA ALA A 2 -0.18 25.55 -4.85
C ALA A 2 1.23 25.68 -4.28
N THR A 3 1.40 25.22 -3.06
CA THR A 3 2.72 25.14 -2.44
C THR A 3 3.51 24.12 -3.26
N GLU A 4 4.57 24.58 -3.91
CA GLU A 4 5.50 23.74 -4.63
C GLU A 4 5.96 22.64 -3.65
N LEU A 5 5.60 21.39 -3.91
CA LEU A 5 6.08 20.25 -3.14
C LEU A 5 7.59 20.19 -3.37
N LYS A 6 8.33 20.74 -2.41
CA LYS A 6 9.79 20.60 -2.42
C LYS A 6 10.09 19.12 -2.31
N ARG A 7 10.74 18.60 -3.30
CA ARG A 7 11.32 17.28 -3.39
C ARG A 7 12.24 17.08 -2.18
N THR A 8 11.77 16.38 -1.16
CA THR A 8 12.59 16.04 0.01
C THR A 8 13.12 14.63 -0.22
N TYR A 9 14.25 14.53 -0.93
CA TYR A 9 15.04 13.30 -0.84
C TYR A 9 15.60 13.16 0.57
N PRO A 10 15.65 11.96 1.11
CA PRO A 10 16.44 11.69 2.28
C PRO A 10 17.90 12.16 2.00
N SER A 11 18.54 12.75 3.00
CA SER A 11 19.91 13.27 2.86
C SER A 11 20.91 12.19 2.41
N TRP A 12 20.64 10.93 2.71
CA TRP A 12 21.47 9.79 2.35
C TRP A 12 21.38 9.40 0.86
N LEU A 13 20.31 9.71 0.12
CA LEU A 13 20.27 9.59 -1.35
C LEU A 13 21.33 10.45 -2.04
N LYS A 14 21.77 11.51 -1.39
CA LYS A 14 22.85 12.36 -1.89
C LYS A 14 24.24 11.87 -1.51
N GLY A 15 24.35 10.63 -0.98
CA GLY A 15 25.63 10.08 -0.53
C GLY A 15 26.06 10.53 0.86
N GLU A 16 25.26 11.33 1.56
CA GLU A 16 25.59 11.84 2.90
C GLU A 16 25.42 10.75 3.97
N VAL A 17 24.35 9.94 3.89
CA VAL A 17 24.10 8.80 4.79
C VAL A 17 23.46 7.67 4.00
N LYS A 18 24.06 6.50 3.98
CA LYS A 18 23.47 5.29 3.40
C LYS A 18 22.59 4.58 4.41
N SER A 19 21.46 4.02 3.97
CA SER A 19 20.62 3.18 4.82
C SER A 19 21.38 1.93 5.26
N LYS A 20 21.29 1.59 6.53
CA LYS A 20 21.96 0.41 7.09
C LYS A 20 21.28 -0.88 6.67
N GLN A 21 20.04 -0.84 6.18
CA GLN A 21 19.19 -1.99 5.83
C GLN A 21 19.21 -3.06 6.93
N LYS A 22 18.94 -2.63 8.18
CA LYS A 22 18.98 -3.50 9.36
C LYS A 22 17.86 -4.55 9.26
N GLU A 23 18.23 -5.78 9.01
CA GLU A 23 17.32 -6.92 8.94
C GLU A 23 17.09 -7.55 10.31
N TYR A 24 15.83 -7.87 10.62
CA TYR A 24 15.42 -8.68 11.76
C TYR A 24 14.99 -10.05 11.26
N THR A 25 15.50 -11.11 11.92
CA THR A 25 15.23 -12.51 11.57
C THR A 25 14.46 -13.25 12.66
N GLU A 26 14.17 -12.59 13.78
CA GLU A 26 13.45 -13.14 14.91
C GLU A 26 12.34 -12.20 15.36
N GLU A 27 11.32 -12.73 16.04
CA GLU A 27 10.26 -11.92 16.60
C GLU A 27 10.83 -10.87 17.57
N THR A 28 10.46 -9.63 17.34
CA THR A 28 10.99 -8.47 18.05
C THR A 28 9.87 -7.54 18.48
N PRO A 29 9.81 -7.12 19.75
CA PRO A 29 8.84 -6.13 20.19
C PRO A 29 9.01 -4.81 19.44
N LEU A 30 7.89 -4.28 18.90
CA LEU A 30 7.90 -3.00 18.23
C LEU A 30 8.08 -1.84 19.21
N LEU A 31 7.35 -1.90 20.33
CA LEU A 31 7.28 -0.84 21.33
C LEU A 31 7.65 -1.35 22.71
N SER A 32 8.35 -0.51 23.47
CA SER A 32 8.54 -0.68 24.92
C SER A 32 7.23 -0.49 25.68
N ASP A 33 7.22 -0.79 26.98
CA ASP A 33 6.03 -0.62 27.82
C ASP A 33 5.61 0.85 27.96
N ASP A 34 6.55 1.77 27.82
CA ASP A 34 6.27 3.20 27.80
C ASP A 34 5.93 3.74 26.39
N GLY A 35 5.78 2.87 25.38
CA GLY A 35 5.40 3.21 24.01
C GLY A 35 6.49 3.81 23.13
N THR A 36 7.75 3.72 23.54
CA THR A 36 8.89 4.13 22.72
C THR A 36 9.21 3.08 21.67
N LEU A 37 9.53 3.49 20.44
CA LEU A 37 9.90 2.61 19.35
C LEU A 37 11.25 1.93 19.64
N LEU A 38 11.29 0.59 19.55
CA LEU A 38 12.48 -0.23 19.85
C LEU A 38 13.22 -0.72 18.61
N ALA A 39 12.52 -1.01 17.55
CA ALA A 39 13.02 -1.86 16.48
C ALA A 39 12.92 -1.23 15.06
N PRO A 40 13.59 -0.08 14.79
CA PRO A 40 13.66 0.43 13.43
C PRO A 40 14.51 -0.50 12.54
N GLY A 41 13.95 -0.89 11.38
CA GLY A 41 14.58 -1.83 10.48
C GLY A 41 13.56 -2.51 9.57
N TRP A 42 13.89 -3.69 9.04
CA TRP A 42 13.00 -4.45 8.18
C TRP A 42 13.09 -5.96 8.44
N ALA A 43 12.11 -6.71 7.95
CA ALA A 43 12.08 -8.17 8.02
C ALA A 43 11.38 -8.74 6.77
N ARG A 44 11.66 -10.03 6.46
CA ARG A 44 11.03 -10.78 5.34
C ARG A 44 9.63 -11.29 5.66
N HIS A 45 9.21 -11.17 6.91
CA HIS A 45 7.90 -11.56 7.42
C HIS A 45 7.48 -10.58 8.51
N MET A 46 6.24 -10.64 8.97
CA MET A 46 5.73 -9.76 10.04
C MET A 46 6.28 -10.19 11.41
N LEU A 47 7.59 -9.99 11.62
CA LEU A 47 8.29 -10.36 12.86
C LEU A 47 8.19 -9.32 13.97
N PHE A 48 7.69 -8.11 13.70
CA PHE A 48 7.53 -7.08 14.73
C PHE A 48 6.23 -7.28 15.49
N THR A 49 6.32 -7.49 16.81
CA THR A 49 5.16 -7.68 17.66
C THR A 49 4.51 -6.34 17.98
N TYR A 50 3.34 -6.10 17.41
CA TYR A 50 2.54 -4.89 17.59
C TYR A 50 1.49 -5.08 18.67
N ASP A 51 1.50 -4.20 19.67
CA ASP A 51 0.46 -4.09 20.69
C ASP A 51 -0.10 -2.66 20.68
N ASN A 52 -1.32 -2.49 20.21
CA ASN A 52 -1.98 -1.19 20.13
C ASN A 52 -2.23 -0.53 21.50
N LYS A 53 -2.22 -1.29 22.60
CA LYS A 53 -2.36 -0.76 23.96
C LYS A 53 -1.12 0.03 24.40
N LYS A 54 0.04 -0.25 23.80
CA LYS A 54 1.29 0.47 24.06
C LYS A 54 1.43 1.75 23.24
N VAL A 55 0.53 1.97 22.27
CA VAL A 55 0.61 3.14 21.40
C VAL A 55 0.24 4.41 22.13
N LYS A 56 1.16 5.35 22.20
CA LYS A 56 0.89 6.72 22.67
C LYS A 56 0.09 7.49 21.61
N HIS A 57 -0.71 8.47 22.08
CA HIS A 57 -1.52 9.30 21.18
C HIS A 57 -2.43 8.51 20.23
N PRO A 58 -3.38 7.73 20.74
CA PRO A 58 -4.17 6.79 19.93
C PRO A 58 -4.95 7.47 18.79
N LEU A 59 -5.29 8.76 18.91
CA LEU A 59 -5.92 9.49 17.80
C LEU A 59 -4.99 9.71 16.58
N ARG A 60 -3.70 9.48 16.74
CA ARG A 60 -2.72 9.53 15.66
C ARG A 60 -2.53 8.17 14.98
N SER A 61 -2.98 7.10 15.61
CA SER A 61 -2.87 5.76 15.02
C SER A 61 -3.75 5.64 13.80
N LYS A 62 -3.20 4.98 12.80
CA LYS A 62 -3.92 4.54 11.62
C LYS A 62 -3.55 3.08 11.35
N GLU A 63 -4.56 2.32 10.97
CA GLU A 63 -4.40 0.92 10.63
C GLU A 63 -5.15 0.68 9.32
N TRP A 64 -4.55 -0.05 8.40
CA TRP A 64 -5.21 -0.38 7.14
C TRP A 64 -4.77 -1.73 6.60
N ASP A 65 -5.67 -2.31 5.82
CA ASP A 65 -5.40 -3.37 4.89
C ASP A 65 -5.87 -2.87 3.52
N PHE A 66 -4.91 -2.61 2.63
CA PHE A 66 -5.15 -2.10 1.28
C PHE A 66 -4.67 -3.14 0.27
N TYR A 67 -5.54 -3.50 -0.64
CA TYR A 67 -5.24 -4.43 -1.72
C TYR A 67 -5.30 -3.72 -3.06
N GLN A 68 -4.27 -3.91 -3.86
CA GLN A 68 -4.20 -3.48 -5.24
C GLN A 68 -4.14 -4.71 -6.14
N ILE A 69 -5.05 -4.81 -7.10
CA ILE A 69 -5.19 -5.96 -8.01
C ILE A 69 -5.13 -5.45 -9.44
N SER A 70 -4.27 -6.02 -10.27
CA SER A 70 -4.11 -5.56 -11.65
C SER A 70 -3.77 -6.70 -12.60
N ASN A 71 -4.43 -6.65 -13.78
CA ASN A 71 -4.06 -7.46 -14.95
C ASN A 71 -3.45 -6.62 -16.08
N GLY A 72 -3.01 -5.40 -15.75
CA GLY A 72 -2.47 -4.47 -16.72
C GLY A 72 -3.50 -3.79 -17.62
N LYS A 73 -4.77 -4.22 -17.61
CA LYS A 73 -5.89 -3.56 -18.30
C LYS A 73 -6.76 -2.82 -17.30
N TYR A 74 -7.07 -3.48 -16.20
CA TYR A 74 -7.82 -2.91 -15.09
C TYR A 74 -6.97 -2.87 -13.84
N MET A 75 -7.16 -1.82 -13.05
CA MET A 75 -6.65 -1.67 -11.70
C MET A 75 -7.82 -1.62 -10.73
N VAL A 76 -7.84 -2.54 -9.78
CA VAL A 76 -8.79 -2.55 -8.66
C VAL A 76 -8.04 -2.21 -7.40
N GLN A 77 -8.63 -1.37 -6.55
CA GLN A 77 -8.16 -1.08 -5.21
C GLN A 77 -9.30 -1.30 -4.23
N ILE A 78 -9.06 -2.11 -3.21
CA ILE A 78 -10.01 -2.39 -2.13
C ILE A 78 -9.30 -2.15 -0.81
N SER A 79 -9.88 -1.36 0.08
CA SER A 79 -9.26 -1.07 1.36
C SER A 79 -10.28 -0.92 2.48
N PHE A 80 -9.83 -1.29 3.66
CA PHE A 80 -10.43 -0.87 4.91
C PHE A 80 -9.37 -0.18 5.76
N ALA A 81 -9.74 0.96 6.33
CA ALA A 81 -8.87 1.69 7.25
C ALA A 81 -9.60 2.06 8.54
N ASN A 82 -8.95 1.76 9.65
CA ASN A 82 -9.26 2.29 10.97
C ASN A 82 -8.41 3.56 11.18
N ILE A 83 -9.07 4.71 11.23
CA ILE A 83 -8.40 6.00 11.42
C ILE A 83 -8.48 6.52 12.86
N SER A 84 -8.65 5.62 13.82
CA SER A 84 -8.78 5.83 15.27
C SER A 84 -10.13 6.38 15.70
N PHE A 85 -10.65 7.40 15.08
CA PHE A 85 -11.96 8.01 15.37
C PHE A 85 -13.07 7.51 14.43
N GLY A 86 -12.76 6.55 13.58
CA GLY A 86 -13.74 5.95 12.67
C GLY A 86 -13.09 4.93 11.77
N GLY A 87 -13.89 4.40 10.86
CA GLY A 87 -13.45 3.51 9.81
C GLY A 87 -14.00 3.94 8.45
N TYR A 88 -13.26 3.68 7.42
CA TYR A 88 -13.77 3.78 6.06
C TYR A 88 -13.37 2.57 5.24
N VAL A 89 -14.20 2.27 4.26
CA VAL A 89 -13.95 1.21 3.30
C VAL A 89 -14.13 1.76 1.90
N SER A 90 -13.22 1.42 1.01
CA SER A 90 -13.27 1.83 -0.39
C SER A 90 -13.11 0.63 -1.32
N ALA A 91 -13.74 0.73 -2.49
CA ALA A 91 -13.54 -0.18 -3.59
C ALA A 91 -13.62 0.64 -4.89
N VAL A 92 -12.58 0.57 -5.69
CA VAL A 92 -12.50 1.33 -6.96
C VAL A 92 -11.98 0.42 -8.06
N ILE A 93 -12.49 0.61 -9.27
CA ILE A 93 -11.94 0.02 -10.48
C ILE A 93 -11.62 1.12 -11.49
N MET A 94 -10.47 1.02 -12.12
CA MET A 94 -9.97 1.95 -13.12
C MET A 94 -9.61 1.18 -14.39
N ASP A 95 -9.94 1.75 -15.55
CA ASP A 95 -9.39 1.32 -16.83
C ASP A 95 -8.05 2.00 -17.03
N ILE A 96 -7.00 1.22 -17.27
CA ILE A 96 -5.63 1.70 -17.49
C ILE A 96 -5.06 1.17 -18.82
N THR A 97 -5.94 0.92 -19.79
CA THR A 97 -5.58 0.29 -21.07
C THR A 97 -4.81 1.24 -21.98
N ASP A 98 -5.26 2.48 -22.07
CA ASP A 98 -4.81 3.48 -23.04
C ASP A 98 -4.88 4.87 -22.40
N PRO A 99 -3.84 5.71 -22.51
CA PRO A 99 -3.82 7.04 -21.90
C PRO A 99 -5.02 7.92 -22.27
N GLU A 100 -5.53 7.81 -23.49
CA GLU A 100 -6.67 8.60 -23.96
C GLU A 100 -8.03 8.07 -23.45
N LYS A 101 -8.08 6.79 -23.06
CA LYS A 101 -9.30 6.10 -22.62
C LYS A 101 -9.31 5.77 -21.15
N SER A 102 -8.14 5.85 -20.50
CA SER A 102 -8.00 5.53 -19.09
C SER A 102 -8.86 6.42 -18.21
N LYS A 103 -9.60 5.80 -17.30
CA LYS A 103 -10.56 6.49 -16.43
C LYS A 103 -10.94 5.64 -15.23
N LYS A 104 -11.39 6.29 -14.18
CA LYS A 104 -12.10 5.64 -13.09
C LYS A 104 -13.47 5.17 -13.57
N LEU A 105 -13.75 3.88 -13.49
CA LEU A 105 -15.01 3.29 -13.93
C LEU A 105 -16.06 3.32 -12.82
N ALA A 106 -15.67 2.95 -11.61
CA ALA A 106 -16.56 2.93 -10.45
C ALA A 106 -15.79 3.11 -9.14
N GLY A 107 -16.51 3.51 -8.14
CA GLY A 107 -16.06 3.50 -6.75
C GLY A 107 -15.31 4.75 -6.31
N GLU A 108 -15.11 4.77 -5.02
CA GLU A 108 -14.24 5.63 -4.20
C GLU A 108 -14.39 5.14 -2.76
N THR A 109 -14.48 6.04 -1.79
CA THR A 109 -14.97 5.68 -0.45
C THR A 109 -16.43 5.30 -0.55
N ILE A 110 -16.74 4.05 -0.27
CA ILE A 110 -18.11 3.51 -0.38
C ILE A 110 -18.89 3.71 0.91
N ALA A 111 -18.21 3.57 2.04
CA ALA A 111 -18.81 3.84 3.34
C ALA A 111 -17.77 4.36 4.33
N SER A 112 -18.19 5.28 5.19
CA SER A 112 -17.39 5.75 6.31
C SER A 112 -18.24 5.91 7.57
N SER A 113 -17.64 5.68 8.71
CA SER A 113 -18.26 5.92 10.00
C SER A 113 -17.28 6.66 10.90
N THR A 114 -17.80 7.61 11.70
CA THR A 114 -16.99 8.34 12.67
C THR A 114 -17.56 8.11 14.07
N ALA A 115 -16.70 7.71 15.00
CA ALA A 115 -17.07 7.48 16.39
C ALA A 115 -17.07 8.78 17.22
N LEU A 116 -16.30 9.80 16.81
CA LEU A 116 -16.15 11.05 17.56
C LEU A 116 -17.45 11.85 17.71
N PHE A 117 -18.35 11.80 16.72
CA PHE A 117 -19.57 12.59 16.71
C PHE A 117 -20.75 11.93 17.42
N VAL A 118 -20.63 10.65 17.79
CA VAL A 118 -21.69 9.88 18.44
C VAL A 118 -21.33 9.43 19.85
N GLY A 119 -20.21 9.90 20.43
CA GLY A 119 -19.80 9.56 21.79
C GLY A 119 -19.40 8.09 21.99
N GLY A 120 -19.20 7.35 20.91
CA GLY A 120 -18.88 5.93 20.93
C GLY A 120 -17.38 5.65 20.84
N LYS A 121 -16.93 4.52 21.38
CA LYS A 121 -15.60 3.99 21.13
C LYS A 121 -15.53 3.48 19.69
N ASN A 122 -14.40 3.70 19.02
CA ASN A 122 -14.15 3.08 17.73
C ASN A 122 -14.21 1.54 17.91
N LYS A 123 -15.12 0.91 17.17
CA LYS A 123 -15.37 -0.55 17.25
C LYS A 123 -14.51 -1.37 16.29
N TYR A 124 -13.77 -0.69 15.41
CA TYR A 124 -12.96 -1.36 14.42
C TYR A 124 -11.60 -1.71 15.00
N THR A 125 -11.22 -2.98 14.87
CA THR A 125 -9.91 -3.49 15.24
C THR A 125 -9.37 -4.31 14.08
N LEU A 126 -8.08 -4.16 13.80
CA LEU A 126 -7.41 -4.95 12.79
C LEU A 126 -6.38 -5.87 13.44
N PRO A 127 -6.10 -7.04 12.86
CA PRO A 127 -5.13 -7.97 13.40
C PRO A 127 -3.73 -7.33 13.54
N PRO A 128 -2.95 -7.68 14.56
CA PRO A 128 -1.59 -7.16 14.73
C PRO A 128 -0.59 -7.75 13.73
N LYS A 129 -0.94 -8.83 13.06
CA LYS A 129 -0.21 -9.46 11.96
C LYS A 129 -1.17 -9.79 10.83
N GLY A 130 -0.75 -9.69 9.59
CA GLY A 130 -1.54 -9.99 8.40
C GLY A 130 -1.01 -11.16 7.57
N ASP A 131 0.13 -11.76 7.95
CA ASP A 131 0.73 -12.94 7.30
C ASP A 131 0.44 -14.27 8.02
N VAL A 132 -0.44 -14.24 9.01
CA VAL A 132 -0.96 -15.41 9.73
C VAL A 132 -2.47 -15.53 9.50
N PRO A 133 -3.07 -16.72 9.65
CA PRO A 133 -4.51 -16.90 9.50
C PRO A 133 -5.31 -15.95 10.38
N ASN A 134 -6.19 -15.17 9.75
CA ASN A 134 -7.06 -14.22 10.42
C ASN A 134 -8.27 -13.88 9.53
N ASN A 135 -9.33 -13.34 10.14
CA ASN A 135 -10.50 -12.88 9.42
C ASN A 135 -10.91 -11.49 9.91
N VAL A 136 -11.00 -10.54 8.97
CA VAL A 136 -11.46 -9.17 9.21
C VAL A 136 -12.79 -8.98 8.54
N LYS A 137 -13.86 -8.91 9.35
CA LYS A 137 -15.23 -8.80 8.85
C LYS A 137 -15.98 -7.70 9.54
N TYR A 138 -16.46 -6.73 8.78
CA TYR A 138 -17.24 -5.62 9.30
C TYR A 138 -18.36 -5.19 8.35
N THR A 139 -19.38 -4.59 8.96
CA THR A 139 -20.33 -3.71 8.27
C THR A 139 -20.03 -2.28 8.70
N VAL A 140 -19.62 -1.46 7.76
CA VAL A 140 -19.41 -0.02 7.95
C VAL A 140 -20.69 0.71 7.57
N THR A 141 -21.20 1.50 8.51
CA THR A 141 -22.42 2.29 8.35
C THR A 141 -22.18 3.72 8.84
N GLY A 142 -22.80 4.67 8.19
CA GLY A 142 -22.65 6.10 8.48
C GLY A 142 -22.93 6.88 7.22
N ILE A 143 -21.91 7.41 6.56
CA ILE A 143 -22.06 7.88 5.18
C ILE A 143 -21.91 6.66 4.30
N GLY A 144 -23.01 6.21 3.69
CA GLY A 144 -23.08 4.95 2.96
C GLY A 144 -23.19 3.71 3.85
N LYS A 145 -23.22 2.54 3.21
CA LYS A 145 -23.16 1.23 3.86
C LYS A 145 -22.31 0.29 3.00
N ALA A 146 -21.40 -0.42 3.63
CA ALA A 146 -20.65 -1.50 3.00
C ALA A 146 -20.45 -2.66 3.96
N GLU A 147 -20.44 -3.85 3.40
CA GLU A 147 -20.08 -5.10 4.06
C GLU A 147 -18.82 -5.61 3.41
N PHE A 148 -17.85 -6.06 4.21
CA PHE A 148 -16.64 -6.66 3.68
C PHE A 148 -16.11 -7.75 4.59
N GLU A 149 -15.37 -8.66 3.98
CA GLU A 149 -14.65 -9.73 4.65
C GLU A 149 -13.29 -9.92 3.95
N PHE A 150 -12.21 -9.81 4.72
CA PHE A 150 -10.86 -10.14 4.31
C PHE A 150 -10.43 -11.34 5.14
N ASP A 151 -10.33 -12.50 4.49
CA ASP A 151 -9.96 -13.76 5.11
C ASP A 151 -8.57 -14.17 4.65
N THR A 152 -7.66 -14.37 5.60
CA THR A 152 -6.29 -14.80 5.37
C THR A 152 -6.12 -16.21 5.91
N ARG A 153 -5.66 -17.12 5.06
CA ARG A 153 -5.29 -18.49 5.38
C ARG A 153 -3.81 -18.70 5.11
N GLU A 154 -3.31 -19.88 5.34
CA GLU A 154 -1.89 -20.19 5.13
C GLU A 154 -1.46 -20.04 3.67
N THR A 155 -2.29 -20.47 2.74
CA THR A 155 -1.97 -20.54 1.30
C THR A 155 -2.84 -19.63 0.42
N GLU A 156 -3.77 -18.89 1.03
CA GLU A 156 -4.77 -18.13 0.27
C GLU A 156 -5.25 -16.92 1.07
N ARG A 157 -5.58 -15.85 0.35
CA ARG A 157 -6.40 -14.74 0.85
C ARG A 157 -7.67 -14.63 0.03
N SER A 158 -8.79 -14.35 0.67
CA SER A 158 -10.03 -14.00 -0.03
C SER A 158 -10.54 -12.64 0.41
N LEU A 159 -11.09 -11.90 -0.56
CA LEU A 159 -11.68 -10.59 -0.37
C LEU A 159 -13.11 -10.61 -0.87
N TYR A 160 -14.03 -10.38 0.02
CA TYR A 160 -15.40 -10.09 -0.32
C TYR A 160 -15.76 -8.66 0.07
N PHE A 161 -16.43 -7.95 -0.83
CA PHE A 161 -16.91 -6.60 -0.60
C PHE A 161 -18.28 -6.41 -1.25
N LYS A 162 -19.19 -5.72 -0.54
CA LYS A 162 -20.48 -5.32 -1.07
C LYS A 162 -20.87 -3.95 -0.57
N GLY A 163 -21.21 -3.07 -1.48
CA GLY A 163 -21.66 -1.71 -1.19
C GLY A 163 -22.35 -1.07 -2.39
N LYS A 164 -22.48 0.25 -2.37
CA LYS A 164 -23.06 1.01 -3.49
C LYS A 164 -22.20 2.21 -3.86
N SER A 165 -22.11 2.49 -5.14
CA SER A 165 -21.52 3.71 -5.69
C SER A 165 -22.46 4.29 -6.74
N LYS A 166 -22.78 5.57 -6.61
CA LYS A 166 -23.69 6.30 -7.54
C LYS A 166 -25.02 5.53 -7.78
N GLY A 167 -25.58 4.95 -6.71
CA GLY A 167 -26.85 4.22 -6.75
C GLY A 167 -26.78 2.81 -7.30
N LYS A 168 -25.65 2.35 -7.86
CA LYS A 168 -25.41 1.01 -8.37
C LYS A 168 -24.69 0.14 -7.34
N ASP A 169 -24.98 -1.16 -7.36
CA ASP A 169 -24.27 -2.12 -6.52
C ASP A 169 -22.82 -2.27 -6.97
N VAL A 170 -21.93 -2.30 -5.99
CA VAL A 170 -20.52 -2.67 -6.14
C VAL A 170 -20.32 -3.96 -5.36
N VAL A 171 -19.89 -5.01 -6.04
CA VAL A 171 -19.57 -6.30 -5.41
C VAL A 171 -18.21 -6.75 -5.92
N CYS A 172 -17.33 -7.08 -5.00
CA CYS A 172 -16.02 -7.65 -5.30
C CYS A 172 -15.91 -9.01 -4.64
N ASP A 173 -15.35 -9.96 -5.38
CA ASP A 173 -15.06 -11.30 -4.90
C ASP A 173 -13.76 -11.77 -5.53
N PHE A 174 -12.70 -11.83 -4.74
CA PHE A 174 -11.34 -12.13 -5.18
C PHE A 174 -10.68 -13.17 -4.30
N THR A 175 -9.89 -14.03 -4.92
CA THR A 175 -9.02 -15.00 -4.26
C THR A 175 -7.60 -14.84 -4.76
N MET A 176 -6.65 -14.81 -3.83
CA MET A 176 -5.22 -14.63 -4.07
C MET A 176 -4.46 -15.82 -3.53
N ASP A 177 -3.59 -16.42 -4.34
CA ASP A 177 -2.70 -17.46 -3.86
C ASP A 177 -1.56 -16.85 -3.06
N ILE A 178 -1.20 -17.52 -1.96
CA ILE A 178 0.04 -17.30 -1.22
C ILE A 178 0.95 -18.49 -1.53
N PRO A 179 1.83 -18.40 -2.54
CA PRO A 179 2.76 -19.49 -2.85
C PRO A 179 3.61 -19.85 -1.64
N GLU A 180 3.94 -21.13 -1.52
CA GLU A 180 4.82 -21.61 -0.45
C GLU A 180 6.16 -20.85 -0.47
N GLY A 181 6.57 -20.35 0.69
CA GLY A 181 7.81 -19.59 0.84
C GLY A 181 7.79 -18.18 0.25
N LEU A 182 6.60 -17.64 -0.07
CA LEU A 182 6.44 -16.24 -0.45
C LEU A 182 6.90 -15.33 0.69
N GLU A 183 7.92 -14.55 0.41
CA GLU A 183 8.42 -13.53 1.34
C GLU A 183 7.65 -12.22 1.14
N ASN A 184 7.53 -11.45 2.20
CA ASN A 184 7.07 -10.06 2.19
C ASN A 184 8.21 -9.13 2.63
N ILE A 185 7.97 -7.84 2.64
CA ILE A 185 8.82 -6.90 3.39
C ILE A 185 7.98 -6.17 4.42
N THR A 186 8.37 -6.32 5.68
CA THR A 186 7.85 -5.52 6.77
C THR A 186 8.89 -4.51 7.17
N THR A 187 8.55 -3.21 7.10
CA THR A 187 9.48 -2.12 7.38
C THR A 187 8.98 -1.29 8.54
N VAL A 188 9.90 -0.92 9.43
CA VAL A 188 9.65 -0.06 10.59
C VAL A 188 10.53 1.17 10.49
N LEU A 189 9.92 2.33 10.29
CA LEU A 189 10.60 3.63 10.18
C LEU A 189 10.26 4.52 11.36
N PRO A 190 11.27 5.10 12.05
CA PRO A 190 11.05 6.11 13.06
C PRO A 190 10.80 7.48 12.44
N PHE A 191 10.30 8.42 13.24
CA PHE A 191 10.24 9.82 12.88
C PHE A 191 11.19 10.63 13.73
N LYS A 192 12.10 11.38 13.09
CA LYS A 192 13.11 12.20 13.78
C LYS A 192 12.46 13.18 14.74
N GLY A 193 12.89 13.15 16.00
CA GLY A 193 12.35 13.99 17.08
C GLY A 193 11.04 13.45 17.72
N PHE A 194 10.58 12.28 17.32
CA PHE A 194 9.35 11.66 17.84
C PHE A 194 9.61 10.19 18.21
N PRO A 195 10.14 9.89 19.39
CA PRO A 195 10.56 8.53 19.78
C PRO A 195 9.39 7.54 19.91
N ASP A 196 8.17 8.03 20.02
CA ASP A 196 6.92 7.28 20.14
C ASP A 196 6.08 7.27 18.86
N ARG A 197 6.64 7.77 17.75
CA ARG A 197 6.02 7.71 16.42
C ARG A 197 6.74 6.71 15.56
N PHE A 198 5.96 6.00 14.77
CA PHE A 198 6.48 4.97 13.88
C PHE A 198 5.59 4.79 12.66
N PHE A 199 6.20 4.32 11.62
CA PHE A 199 5.55 3.82 10.43
C PHE A 199 5.95 2.35 10.28
N MET A 200 5.02 1.44 10.51
CA MET A 200 5.21 0.01 10.28
C MET A 200 4.25 -0.44 9.19
N THR A 201 4.82 -0.92 8.10
CA THR A 201 4.05 -1.44 6.97
C THR A 201 4.61 -2.77 6.49
N THR A 202 3.74 -3.54 5.87
CA THR A 202 4.12 -4.76 5.16
C THR A 202 3.63 -4.70 3.74
N LYS A 203 4.52 -4.97 2.81
CA LYS A 203 4.21 -5.17 1.39
C LYS A 203 4.31 -6.66 1.07
N GLN A 204 3.20 -7.28 0.75
CA GLN A 204 3.15 -8.64 0.21
C GLN A 204 2.68 -8.53 -1.24
N ASN A 205 3.63 -8.64 -2.16
CA ASN A 205 3.40 -8.47 -3.59
C ASN A 205 3.40 -9.82 -4.32
N CYS A 206 3.11 -9.82 -5.61
CA CYS A 206 3.21 -10.98 -6.49
C CYS A 206 2.27 -12.14 -6.15
N MET A 207 1.13 -11.88 -5.56
CA MET A 207 0.12 -12.90 -5.31
C MET A 207 -0.75 -13.11 -6.56
N PRO A 208 -0.72 -14.28 -7.25
CA PRO A 208 -1.64 -14.57 -8.33
C PRO A 208 -3.09 -14.44 -7.85
N CYS A 209 -3.92 -13.69 -8.60
CA CYS A 209 -5.24 -13.29 -8.16
C CYS A 209 -6.29 -13.55 -9.23
N GLY A 210 -7.42 -14.12 -8.82
CA GLY A 210 -8.59 -14.31 -9.69
C GLY A 210 -9.85 -13.82 -9.00
N GLY A 211 -10.88 -13.54 -9.79
CA GLY A 211 -12.16 -13.10 -9.23
C GLY A 211 -12.88 -12.09 -10.09
N THR A 212 -13.79 -11.35 -9.49
CA THR A 212 -14.66 -10.41 -10.19
C THR A 212 -14.83 -9.09 -9.45
N PHE A 213 -14.95 -8.02 -10.21
CA PHE A 213 -15.49 -6.74 -9.76
C PHE A 213 -16.78 -6.47 -10.52
N ARG A 214 -17.89 -6.31 -9.82
CA ARG A 214 -19.18 -5.99 -10.41
C ARG A 214 -19.63 -4.57 -10.06
N PHE A 215 -20.08 -3.83 -11.06
CA PHE A 215 -20.66 -2.50 -10.92
C PHE A 215 -22.01 -2.44 -11.65
N GLY A 216 -23.10 -2.55 -10.91
CA GLY A 216 -24.43 -2.76 -11.47
C GLY A 216 -24.47 -4.05 -12.29
N ASP A 217 -24.77 -3.93 -13.59
CA ASP A 217 -24.83 -5.07 -14.53
C ASP A 217 -23.49 -5.36 -15.21
N GLN A 218 -22.48 -4.51 -15.02
CA GLN A 218 -21.14 -4.73 -15.60
C GLN A 218 -20.33 -5.64 -14.69
N ILE A 219 -19.69 -6.67 -15.29
CA ILE A 219 -18.81 -7.60 -14.61
C ILE A 219 -17.43 -7.50 -15.26
N PHE A 220 -16.40 -7.33 -14.43
CA PHE A 220 -15.01 -7.35 -14.82
C PHE A 220 -14.37 -8.60 -14.20
N GLU A 221 -13.86 -9.45 -15.06
CA GLU A 221 -13.27 -10.74 -14.67
C GLU A 221 -11.75 -10.65 -14.64
N PHE A 222 -11.14 -11.36 -13.70
CA PHE A 222 -9.71 -11.43 -13.45
C PHE A 222 -9.28 -12.88 -13.32
N SER A 223 -8.19 -13.25 -14.00
CA SER A 223 -7.65 -14.60 -14.02
C SER A 223 -6.29 -14.65 -13.31
N LYS A 224 -6.03 -15.70 -12.54
CA LYS A 224 -4.72 -15.94 -11.92
C LYS A 224 -3.57 -16.08 -12.94
N GLU A 225 -3.88 -16.25 -14.21
CA GLU A 225 -2.90 -16.39 -15.29
C GLU A 225 -2.22 -15.07 -15.68
N ASP A 226 -2.89 -13.94 -15.44
CA ASP A 226 -2.43 -12.61 -15.86
C ASP A 226 -2.61 -11.51 -14.80
N THR A 227 -3.19 -11.84 -13.67
CA THR A 227 -3.54 -10.89 -12.61
C THR A 227 -2.72 -11.13 -11.35
N PHE A 228 -2.22 -10.05 -10.78
CA PHE A 228 -1.56 -10.06 -9.48
C PHE A 228 -2.22 -9.13 -8.50
N ALA A 229 -2.12 -9.51 -7.22
CA ALA A 229 -2.47 -8.67 -6.09
C ALA A 229 -1.24 -8.29 -5.28
N CYS A 230 -1.29 -7.09 -4.71
CA CYS A 230 -0.38 -6.60 -3.69
C CYS A 230 -1.19 -6.21 -2.46
N LEU A 231 -0.75 -6.64 -1.27
CA LEU A 231 -1.23 -6.14 0.01
C LEU A 231 -0.26 -5.07 0.51
N ASP A 232 -0.79 -3.88 0.77
CA ASP A 232 -0.19 -2.86 1.62
C ASP A 232 -0.91 -2.87 2.97
N TRP A 233 -0.29 -3.47 3.97
CA TRP A 233 -0.76 -3.54 5.33
C TRP A 233 -0.02 -2.51 6.18
N GLY A 234 -0.72 -1.74 6.99
CA GLY A 234 -0.09 -0.71 7.82
C GLY A 234 -0.65 -0.61 9.21
N ARG A 235 0.26 -0.44 10.19
CA ARG A 235 -0.04 -0.09 11.58
C ARG A 235 0.92 1.02 11.98
N VAL A 236 0.41 2.23 12.06
CA VAL A 236 1.28 3.41 12.16
C VAL A 236 0.79 4.38 13.23
N ASN A 237 1.73 5.14 13.77
CA ASN A 237 1.47 6.30 14.61
C ASN A 237 2.34 7.46 14.12
N THR A 238 1.75 8.39 13.37
CA THR A 238 2.51 9.38 12.60
C THR A 238 2.47 10.78 13.19
N PRO A 239 3.42 11.64 12.85
CA PRO A 239 3.30 13.09 13.03
C PRO A 239 2.07 13.67 12.33
N TYR A 240 1.77 14.95 12.59
CA TYR A 240 0.59 15.61 11.99
C TYR A 240 0.69 15.77 10.48
N GLN A 241 1.86 16.13 10.00
CA GLN A 241 2.13 16.28 8.56
C GLN A 241 2.98 15.11 8.09
N LEU A 242 2.58 14.53 6.97
CA LEU A 242 3.23 13.40 6.36
C LEU A 242 3.22 13.57 4.84
N VAL A 243 4.34 13.26 4.22
CA VAL A 243 4.48 13.14 2.77
C VAL A 243 5.18 11.83 2.50
N TRP A 244 4.72 11.10 1.48
CA TRP A 244 5.38 9.86 1.05
C TRP A 244 5.20 9.66 -0.44
N TYR A 245 6.07 8.85 -0.98
CA TYR A 245 5.99 8.33 -2.34
C TYR A 245 6.02 6.81 -2.25
N TRP A 246 5.21 6.16 -3.05
CA TRP A 246 5.15 4.71 -3.13
C TRP A 246 4.89 4.28 -4.57
N GLY A 247 5.65 3.31 -5.04
CA GLY A 247 5.46 2.67 -6.33
C GLY A 247 5.59 1.16 -6.20
N ASN A 248 4.80 0.43 -6.96
CA ASN A 248 4.86 -1.02 -7.02
C ASN A 248 4.49 -1.52 -8.42
N GLY A 249 4.85 -2.75 -8.68
CA GLY A 249 4.44 -3.46 -9.88
C GLY A 249 4.66 -4.95 -9.74
N SER A 250 3.94 -5.72 -10.57
CA SER A 250 4.10 -7.16 -10.68
C SER A 250 3.72 -7.65 -12.06
N THR A 251 4.41 -8.69 -12.52
CA THR A 251 4.18 -9.29 -13.83
C THR A 251 4.78 -10.69 -13.90
N TYR A 252 4.42 -11.42 -14.94
CA TYR A 252 5.17 -12.59 -15.36
C TYR A 252 6.28 -12.18 -16.34
N LEU A 253 7.46 -12.78 -16.17
CA LEU A 253 8.58 -12.72 -17.13
C LEU A 253 8.83 -14.13 -17.67
N ASN A 254 9.25 -14.22 -18.94
CA ASN A 254 9.72 -15.48 -19.50
C ASN A 254 11.24 -15.42 -19.62
N ASP A 255 11.93 -16.45 -19.20
CA ASP A 255 13.35 -16.61 -19.46
C ASP A 255 13.61 -17.00 -20.94
N GLU A 256 14.88 -17.14 -21.31
CA GLU A 256 15.30 -17.53 -22.65
C GLU A 256 14.80 -18.92 -23.10
N ASN A 257 14.42 -19.76 -22.16
CA ASN A 257 13.85 -21.11 -22.40
C ASN A 257 12.32 -21.11 -22.42
N GLY A 258 11.70 -19.94 -22.24
CA GLY A 258 10.25 -19.79 -22.16
C GLY A 258 9.64 -20.18 -20.80
N LYS A 259 10.45 -20.41 -19.78
CA LYS A 259 9.96 -20.64 -18.43
C LYS A 259 9.44 -19.35 -17.83
N LYS A 260 8.25 -19.43 -17.26
CA LYS A 260 7.54 -18.31 -16.63
C LYS A 260 8.05 -18.09 -15.20
N HIS A 261 8.42 -16.84 -14.89
CA HIS A 261 8.86 -16.39 -13.58
C HIS A 261 7.94 -15.28 -13.09
N ILE A 262 7.76 -15.15 -11.79
CA ILE A 262 7.02 -14.05 -11.17
C ILE A 262 8.03 -12.97 -10.78
N PHE A 263 7.78 -11.74 -11.24
CA PHE A 263 8.57 -10.56 -10.92
C PHE A 263 7.69 -9.47 -10.33
N GLY A 264 8.16 -8.80 -9.30
CA GLY A 264 7.54 -7.59 -8.77
C GLY A 264 8.52 -6.71 -8.03
N PHE A 265 8.07 -5.53 -7.66
CA PHE A 265 8.87 -4.59 -6.89
C PHE A 265 8.02 -3.70 -5.99
N GLU A 266 8.68 -3.18 -4.97
CA GLU A 266 8.20 -2.12 -4.08
C GLU A 266 9.27 -1.05 -3.96
N ILE A 267 8.88 0.21 -4.10
CA ILE A 267 9.74 1.37 -3.89
C ILE A 267 8.98 2.40 -3.07
N THR A 268 9.56 2.85 -1.97
CA THR A 268 8.96 3.87 -1.11
C THR A 268 10.03 4.83 -0.64
N TRP A 269 9.71 6.11 -0.58
CA TRP A 269 10.62 7.12 -0.03
C TRP A 269 9.85 8.32 0.52
N GLY A 270 10.54 9.07 1.38
CA GLY A 270 10.05 10.33 1.94
C GLY A 270 9.16 10.19 3.17
N ILE A 271 8.96 8.96 3.68
CA ILE A 271 8.19 8.72 4.89
C ILE A 271 9.11 8.34 6.05
N GLY A 272 9.24 9.20 7.03
CA GLY A 272 10.06 8.91 8.21
C GLY A 272 11.57 8.96 7.96
N ASP A 273 12.32 8.35 8.87
CA ASP A 273 13.79 8.25 8.84
C ASP A 273 14.20 6.87 8.29
N GLU A 274 14.65 6.85 7.04
CA GLU A 274 15.03 5.64 6.31
C GLU A 274 16.49 5.20 6.57
N SER A 275 17.19 5.81 7.52
CA SER A 275 18.60 5.48 7.84
C SER A 275 18.82 4.03 8.29
N ASN A 276 17.78 3.37 8.83
CA ASN A 276 17.85 1.99 9.27
C ASN A 276 17.28 0.98 8.23
N ALA A 277 16.32 1.38 7.44
CA ALA A 277 15.71 0.57 6.40
C ALA A 277 14.99 1.43 5.36
N THR A 278 14.72 0.85 4.20
CA THR A 278 13.84 1.37 3.15
C THR A 278 12.78 0.32 2.84
N GLU A 279 11.68 0.70 2.19
CA GLU A 279 10.71 -0.26 1.62
C GLU A 279 11.05 -0.66 0.18
N THR A 280 12.30 -0.52 -0.24
CA THR A 280 12.74 -0.88 -1.58
C THR A 280 13.07 -2.37 -1.67
N CYS A 281 12.43 -3.08 -2.58
CA CYS A 281 12.59 -4.51 -2.75
C CYS A 281 12.20 -4.97 -4.16
N ILE A 282 12.94 -5.91 -4.72
CA ILE A 282 12.53 -6.72 -5.86
C ILE A 282 12.03 -8.06 -5.33
N PHE A 283 10.92 -8.54 -5.86
CA PHE A 283 10.42 -9.89 -5.64
C PHE A 283 10.65 -10.71 -6.90
N TYR A 284 11.34 -11.84 -6.77
CA TYR A 284 11.55 -12.78 -7.86
C TYR A 284 11.27 -14.20 -7.37
N ASP A 285 10.31 -14.86 -8.01
CA ASP A 285 9.82 -16.19 -7.64
C ASP A 285 9.58 -16.36 -6.13
N GLY A 286 8.91 -15.38 -5.55
CA GLY A 286 8.53 -15.38 -4.13
C GLY A 286 9.64 -14.97 -3.15
N LYS A 287 10.84 -14.62 -3.62
CA LYS A 287 11.95 -14.17 -2.78
C LYS A 287 12.14 -12.67 -2.83
N ALA A 288 12.36 -12.07 -1.67
CA ALA A 288 12.58 -10.65 -1.50
C ALA A 288 14.07 -10.31 -1.61
N HIS A 289 14.41 -9.45 -2.57
CA HIS A 289 15.76 -8.96 -2.81
C HIS A 289 15.81 -7.46 -2.48
N LYS A 290 16.31 -7.15 -1.27
CA LYS A 290 16.48 -5.77 -0.83
C LYS A 290 17.56 -5.07 -1.65
N PHE A 291 17.31 -3.82 -2.01
CA PHE A 291 18.26 -2.94 -2.63
C PHE A 291 18.24 -1.56 -1.97
N GLY A 292 19.13 -0.69 -2.43
CA GLY A 292 19.28 0.65 -1.88
C GLY A 292 18.10 1.57 -2.19
N ALA A 293 18.27 2.82 -1.86
CA ALA A 293 17.27 3.82 -2.18
C ALA A 293 17.10 4.03 -3.68
N VAL A 294 15.92 4.47 -4.04
CA VAL A 294 15.58 4.82 -5.43
C VAL A 294 15.49 6.33 -5.56
N ASP A 295 16.24 6.90 -6.50
CA ASP A 295 16.04 8.26 -6.95
C ASP A 295 15.07 8.30 -8.13
N VAL A 296 14.33 9.40 -8.24
CA VAL A 296 13.54 9.72 -9.42
C VAL A 296 14.27 10.79 -10.20
N GLU A 297 15.08 10.37 -11.18
CA GLU A 297 15.89 11.29 -12.00
C GLU A 297 15.02 12.24 -12.79
N THR A 298 13.94 11.72 -13.36
CA THR A 298 12.94 12.54 -14.03
C THR A 298 11.65 12.53 -13.21
N PHE A 299 11.48 13.55 -12.39
CA PHE A 299 10.24 13.79 -11.68
C PHE A 299 9.47 14.87 -12.44
N PRO A 300 8.23 14.61 -12.88
CA PRO A 300 7.47 15.58 -13.64
C PRO A 300 7.12 16.81 -12.77
N LYS A 301 6.91 17.94 -13.42
CA LYS A 301 6.36 19.11 -12.75
C LYS A 301 5.00 18.78 -12.11
N PRO A 302 4.58 19.48 -11.05
CA PRO A 302 3.34 19.16 -10.33
C PRO A 302 2.04 19.14 -11.17
N ASP A 303 2.04 19.77 -12.33
CA ASP A 303 0.92 19.81 -13.29
C ASP A 303 1.08 18.80 -14.45
N LYS A 304 2.13 17.97 -14.44
CA LYS A 304 2.53 17.12 -15.57
C LYS A 304 2.78 15.66 -15.17
N TYR A 305 2.02 15.14 -14.25
CA TYR A 305 2.19 13.78 -13.73
C TYR A 305 2.07 12.67 -14.79
N LEU A 306 1.54 12.99 -15.96
CA LEU A 306 1.44 12.06 -17.09
C LEU A 306 2.67 12.10 -18.04
N GLU A 307 3.72 12.87 -17.73
CA GLU A 307 5.02 12.72 -18.38
C GLU A 307 5.76 11.49 -17.82
N PRO A 308 6.68 10.86 -18.60
CA PRO A 308 7.44 9.71 -18.13
C PRO A 308 8.29 10.01 -16.87
N TRP A 309 8.37 9.02 -15.97
CA TRP A 309 9.17 9.07 -14.76
C TRP A 309 10.31 8.06 -14.86
N HIS A 310 11.53 8.45 -14.56
CA HIS A 310 12.70 7.57 -14.55
C HIS A 310 13.20 7.37 -13.12
N PHE A 311 13.34 6.11 -12.73
CA PHE A 311 13.69 5.68 -11.38
C PHE A 311 14.99 4.88 -11.44
N VAL A 312 15.95 5.23 -10.60
CA VAL A 312 17.24 4.53 -10.52
C VAL A 312 17.59 4.28 -9.06
N SER A 313 17.98 3.04 -8.71
CA SER A 313 18.51 2.76 -7.38
C SER A 313 19.96 3.18 -7.24
N GLU A 314 20.39 3.51 -6.02
CA GLU A 314 21.75 3.94 -5.70
C GLU A 314 22.83 2.91 -6.06
N ASP A 315 22.45 1.62 -6.10
CA ASP A 315 23.33 0.48 -6.44
C ASP A 315 23.16 -0.01 -7.89
N GLY A 316 22.32 0.67 -8.67
CA GLY A 316 22.08 0.36 -10.09
C GLY A 316 21.31 -0.92 -10.37
N ARG A 317 20.80 -1.61 -9.32
CA ARG A 317 20.02 -2.85 -9.49
C ARG A 317 18.57 -2.62 -9.91
N PHE A 318 18.09 -1.40 -9.86
CA PHE A 318 16.75 -1.02 -10.29
C PHE A 318 16.87 0.22 -11.18
N ASP A 319 16.59 0.05 -12.45
CA ASP A 319 16.63 1.10 -13.47
C ASP A 319 15.39 0.96 -14.35
N PHE A 320 14.36 1.76 -14.07
CA PHE A 320 13.07 1.66 -14.74
C PHE A 320 12.52 3.02 -15.15
N THR A 321 11.89 3.03 -16.31
CA THR A 321 11.03 4.15 -16.74
C THR A 321 9.57 3.73 -16.67
N MET A 322 8.77 4.53 -15.97
CA MET A 322 7.31 4.42 -16.00
C MET A 322 6.75 5.37 -17.05
N LYS A 323 5.98 4.82 -18.00
CA LYS A 323 5.14 5.59 -18.91
C LYS A 323 3.72 5.68 -18.32
N PRO A 324 3.31 6.86 -17.83
CA PRO A 324 1.99 7.02 -17.24
C PRO A 324 0.85 6.76 -18.20
N MET A 325 -0.24 6.20 -17.69
CA MET A 325 -1.47 5.91 -18.40
C MET A 325 -2.65 6.68 -17.81
N PHE A 326 -2.68 6.83 -16.50
CA PHE A 326 -3.78 7.45 -15.78
C PHE A 326 -3.31 8.02 -14.44
N ASP A 327 -3.77 9.21 -14.11
CA ASP A 327 -3.60 9.83 -12.78
C ASP A 327 -4.95 9.85 -12.05
N ASN A 328 -5.05 9.02 -11.02
CA ASN A 328 -6.18 9.06 -10.10
C ASN A 328 -5.90 10.12 -9.02
N HIS A 329 -6.08 11.38 -9.40
CA HIS A 329 -5.91 12.52 -8.50
C HIS A 329 -7.03 12.60 -7.48
N ASN A 330 -6.68 12.82 -6.23
CA ASN A 330 -7.64 13.01 -5.14
C ASN A 330 -7.18 14.17 -4.24
N ASP A 331 -8.09 15.10 -3.99
CA ASP A 331 -7.89 16.22 -3.06
C ASP A 331 -9.07 16.26 -2.08
N THR A 332 -8.77 15.92 -0.82
CA THR A 332 -9.74 15.89 0.26
C THR A 332 -9.38 16.94 1.30
N ASN A 333 -10.31 17.83 1.58
CA ASN A 333 -10.18 18.82 2.64
C ASN A 333 -11.45 18.82 3.50
N VAL A 334 -11.33 18.33 4.74
CA VAL A 334 -12.42 18.33 5.70
C VAL A 334 -12.17 19.43 6.72
N LEU A 335 -12.78 20.59 6.49
CA LEU A 335 -12.74 21.76 7.39
C LEU A 335 -11.32 22.17 7.84
N ASN A 336 -10.32 21.95 7.00
CA ASN A 336 -8.89 22.13 7.29
C ASN A 336 -8.33 21.25 8.46
N ALA A 337 -9.14 20.38 9.02
CA ALA A 337 -8.71 19.47 10.09
C ALA A 337 -8.06 18.19 9.52
N LEU A 338 -8.53 17.74 8.36
CA LEU A 338 -7.93 16.64 7.60
C LEU A 338 -7.77 17.11 6.14
N ARG A 339 -6.52 17.16 5.70
CA ARG A 339 -6.21 17.47 4.30
C ARG A 339 -5.36 16.31 3.73
N MET A 340 -5.80 15.76 2.62
CA MET A 340 -5.08 14.76 1.86
C MET A 340 -5.07 15.17 0.39
N HIS A 341 -3.90 15.23 -0.18
CA HIS A 341 -3.68 15.51 -1.59
C HIS A 341 -2.83 14.38 -2.14
N SER A 342 -3.32 13.66 -3.13
CA SER A 342 -2.63 12.50 -3.68
C SER A 342 -2.79 12.38 -5.19
N HIS A 343 -1.72 11.93 -5.82
CA HIS A 343 -1.68 11.49 -7.20
C HIS A 343 -1.33 10.01 -7.21
N GLN A 344 -2.22 9.17 -7.73
CA GLN A 344 -1.98 7.76 -7.96
C GLN A 344 -1.80 7.55 -9.46
N VAL A 345 -0.55 7.61 -9.88
CA VAL A 345 -0.20 7.52 -11.30
C VAL A 345 0.02 6.07 -11.68
N HIS A 346 -0.88 5.54 -12.49
CA HIS A 346 -0.80 4.18 -13.02
C HIS A 346 -0.11 4.21 -14.38
N GLY A 347 0.81 3.28 -14.62
CA GLY A 347 1.63 3.30 -15.84
C GLY A 347 2.20 1.95 -16.22
N ARG A 348 2.91 1.95 -17.34
CA ARG A 348 3.70 0.82 -17.84
C ARG A 348 5.15 1.05 -17.46
N TRP A 349 5.76 0.01 -16.95
CA TRP A 349 7.14 0.02 -16.51
C TRP A 349 8.01 -0.76 -17.49
N SER A 350 9.16 -0.21 -17.82
CA SER A 350 10.18 -0.85 -18.66
C SER A 350 11.55 -0.52 -18.11
N GLY A 351 12.46 -1.49 -18.06
CA GLY A 351 13.79 -1.30 -17.50
C GLY A 351 14.46 -2.61 -17.17
N THR A 352 15.43 -2.55 -16.26
CA THR A 352 16.25 -3.68 -15.80
C THR A 352 16.30 -3.72 -14.27
N ALA A 353 16.43 -4.96 -13.75
CA ALA A 353 16.59 -5.22 -12.31
C ALA A 353 17.46 -6.44 -12.08
#